data_4226a9e8c34dcfc69ecf17e62bf43546
#
_entry.id   4226a9e8c34dcfc69ecf17e62bf43546
#
_cell.length_a   1.000
_cell.length_b   1.000
_cell.length_c   1.000
_cell.angle_alpha   90.00
_cell.angle_beta   90.00
_cell.angle_gamma   90.00
#
_symmetry.space_group_name_H-M   'P 1'
#
loop_
_entity.id
_entity.type
_entity.pdbx_description
1 polymer ?
#
loop_
_entity_poly.entity_id
_entity_poly.type
_entity_poly.pdbx_seq_one_letter_code
_entity_poly.pdbx_strand_id
1 'polypeptide(L)'
;MKAEVNSFNLGGLKVIIGKHGCIRCAAELESAERRKPLIVSDRGIERCGITGIVQKSLEEAGIAYEMFLDVESDPCETTVEKALKRFREKNCDAVIGIGGGSVMDVAKCVRMLCKNEGRIFDYDNSSAGGKKFQNHGEFLILVPTTAGTGSEASSYAVITNEKEGRKATISSNYIVADVAILDPELTVLLKSRASCDIIT
;
A
#
# COMPACT_ATOMS: atom_id res chain seq x y z
N MET A 1 8.56 10.54 -27.65
CA MET A 1 7.73 9.31 -27.52
C MET A 1 6.89 9.47 -26.28
N LYS A 2 5.56 9.51 -26.36
CA LYS A 2 4.70 9.42 -25.17
C LYS A 2 4.92 8.03 -24.58
N ALA A 3 5.25 7.95 -23.31
CA ALA A 3 5.34 6.68 -22.63
C ALA A 3 3.95 6.02 -22.66
N GLU A 4 3.84 4.86 -23.29
CA GLU A 4 2.59 4.11 -23.30
C GLU A 4 2.41 3.49 -21.90
N VAL A 5 1.31 3.87 -21.26
CA VAL A 5 0.84 3.23 -20.03
C VAL A 5 -0.24 2.24 -20.43
N ASN A 6 0.05 0.97 -20.25
CA ASN A 6 -0.87 -0.13 -20.54
C ASN A 6 -1.63 -0.56 -19.28
N SER A 7 -2.85 -1.05 -19.44
CA SER A 7 -3.62 -1.62 -18.33
C SER A 7 -4.36 -2.88 -18.75
N PHE A 8 -4.46 -3.84 -17.80
CA PHE A 8 -5.22 -5.08 -17.97
C PHE A 8 -5.78 -5.56 -16.61
N ASN A 9 -6.71 -6.50 -16.64
CA ASN A 9 -7.29 -7.09 -15.43
C ASN A 9 -6.78 -8.50 -15.23
N LEU A 10 -6.42 -8.82 -13.98
CA LEU A 10 -5.97 -10.13 -13.54
C LEU A 10 -6.80 -10.56 -12.32
N GLY A 11 -7.84 -11.39 -12.52
CA GLY A 11 -8.64 -11.94 -11.42
C GLY A 11 -9.29 -10.89 -10.50
N GLY A 12 -9.68 -9.72 -11.03
CA GLY A 12 -10.25 -8.62 -10.25
C GLY A 12 -9.26 -7.52 -9.89
N LEU A 13 -7.96 -7.78 -9.96
CA LEU A 13 -6.91 -6.77 -9.82
C LEU A 13 -6.72 -6.04 -11.16
N LYS A 14 -6.85 -4.73 -11.17
CA LYS A 14 -6.44 -3.90 -12.31
C LYS A 14 -4.95 -3.62 -12.23
N VAL A 15 -4.20 -4.01 -13.24
CA VAL A 15 -2.76 -3.76 -13.33
C VAL A 15 -2.49 -2.65 -14.36
N ILE A 16 -1.74 -1.65 -13.95
CA ILE A 16 -1.30 -0.52 -14.78
C ILE A 16 0.23 -0.60 -14.88
N ILE A 17 0.78 -0.64 -16.09
CA ILE A 17 2.22 -0.75 -16.32
C ILE A 17 2.68 0.35 -17.25
N GLY A 18 3.71 1.09 -16.86
CA GLY A 18 4.36 2.06 -17.72
C GLY A 18 5.08 3.15 -16.95
N LYS A 19 5.97 3.84 -17.65
CA LYS A 19 6.69 5.00 -17.09
C LYS A 19 5.70 6.10 -16.70
N HIS A 20 5.96 6.72 -15.55
CA HIS A 20 5.07 7.72 -14.95
C HIS A 20 3.66 7.17 -14.65
N GLY A 21 3.52 5.84 -14.54
CA GLY A 21 2.25 5.21 -14.21
C GLY A 21 1.68 5.65 -12.86
N CYS A 22 2.54 5.96 -11.89
CA CYS A 22 2.15 6.36 -10.53
C CYS A 22 1.29 7.65 -10.49
N ILE A 23 1.36 8.52 -11.49
CA ILE A 23 0.46 9.70 -11.59
C ILE A 23 -1.01 9.30 -11.84
N ARG A 24 -1.27 8.06 -12.26
CA ARG A 24 -2.63 7.55 -12.47
C ARG A 24 -3.41 7.31 -11.17
N CYS A 25 -2.75 7.38 -10.00
CA CYS A 25 -3.44 7.23 -8.71
C CYS A 25 -4.65 8.15 -8.58
N ALA A 26 -4.56 9.41 -9.01
CA ALA A 26 -5.66 10.37 -8.98
C ALA A 26 -6.85 9.89 -9.82
N ALA A 27 -6.62 9.52 -11.09
CA ALA A 27 -7.67 9.07 -11.99
C ALA A 27 -8.34 7.75 -11.52
N GLU A 28 -7.57 6.85 -10.89
CA GLU A 28 -8.13 5.61 -10.34
C GLU A 28 -9.00 5.87 -9.11
N LEU A 29 -8.63 6.83 -8.25
CA LEU A 29 -9.47 7.27 -7.13
C LEU A 29 -10.76 7.94 -7.62
N GLU A 30 -10.66 8.83 -8.60
CA GLU A 30 -11.83 9.48 -9.21
C GLU A 30 -12.80 8.44 -9.80
N SER A 31 -12.28 7.46 -10.55
CA SER A 31 -13.08 6.38 -11.13
C SER A 31 -13.77 5.50 -10.07
N ALA A 32 -13.16 5.39 -8.89
CA ALA A 32 -13.72 4.66 -7.74
C ALA A 32 -14.54 5.56 -6.80
N GLU A 33 -14.76 6.84 -7.16
CA GLU A 33 -15.47 7.85 -6.36
C GLU A 33 -14.84 8.06 -4.96
N ARG A 34 -13.50 7.96 -4.86
CA ARG A 34 -12.75 8.16 -3.62
C ARG A 34 -12.16 9.58 -3.57
N ARG A 35 -12.22 10.19 -2.38
CA ARG A 35 -11.96 11.62 -2.20
C ARG A 35 -10.82 11.93 -1.25
N LYS A 36 -10.44 10.99 -0.39
CA LYS A 36 -9.43 11.24 0.63
C LYS A 36 -8.65 9.97 0.99
N PRO A 37 -7.64 9.56 0.20
CA PRO A 37 -6.83 8.41 0.53
C PRO A 37 -5.88 8.66 1.71
N LEU A 38 -5.55 7.58 2.44
CA LEU A 38 -4.34 7.50 3.27
C LEU A 38 -3.19 6.96 2.43
N ILE A 39 -2.16 7.75 2.25
CA ILE A 39 -0.88 7.30 1.66
C ILE A 39 -0.07 6.63 2.78
N VAL A 40 0.17 5.33 2.64
CA VAL A 40 1.03 4.53 3.50
C VAL A 40 2.38 4.36 2.82
N SER A 41 3.47 4.75 3.50
CA SER A 41 4.82 4.68 2.98
C SER A 41 5.85 4.63 4.12
N ASP A 42 7.12 4.76 3.79
CA ASP A 42 8.21 4.91 4.73
C ASP A 42 9.02 6.20 4.48
N ARG A 43 9.81 6.59 5.49
CA ARG A 43 10.63 7.80 5.43
C ARG A 43 11.72 7.75 4.36
N GLY A 44 12.19 6.57 3.98
CA GLY A 44 13.18 6.39 2.91
C GLY A 44 12.57 6.74 1.55
N ILE A 45 11.39 6.22 1.26
CA ILE A 45 10.63 6.50 0.03
C ILE A 45 10.25 7.99 -0.05
N GLU A 46 9.86 8.60 1.08
CA GLU A 46 9.58 10.03 1.16
C GLU A 46 10.81 10.87 0.82
N ARG A 47 11.96 10.62 1.48
CA ARG A 47 13.23 11.33 1.21
C ARG A 47 13.70 11.19 -0.24
N CYS A 48 13.44 10.05 -0.86
CA CYS A 48 13.69 9.86 -2.28
C CYS A 48 12.72 10.66 -3.20
N GLY A 49 11.72 11.35 -2.64
CA GLY A 49 10.76 12.17 -3.38
C GLY A 49 9.75 11.35 -4.19
N ILE A 50 9.69 10.03 -3.98
CA ILE A 50 8.79 9.14 -4.73
C ILE A 50 7.34 9.40 -4.33
N THR A 51 7.04 9.56 -3.03
CA THR A 51 5.69 9.93 -2.56
C THR A 51 5.24 11.26 -3.15
N GLY A 52 6.15 12.23 -3.31
CA GLY A 52 5.87 13.55 -3.87
C GLY A 52 5.32 13.52 -5.29
N ILE A 53 5.65 12.50 -6.08
CA ILE A 53 5.09 12.34 -7.45
C ILE A 53 3.57 12.06 -7.37
N VAL A 54 3.18 11.17 -6.47
CA VAL A 54 1.76 10.82 -6.27
C VAL A 54 1.02 11.99 -5.60
N GLN A 55 1.62 12.60 -4.56
CA GLN A 55 1.05 13.77 -3.89
C GLN A 55 0.71 14.88 -4.89
N LYS A 56 1.67 15.23 -5.75
CA LYS A 56 1.45 16.25 -6.80
C LYS A 56 0.28 15.89 -7.72
N SER A 57 0.17 14.64 -8.14
CA SER A 57 -0.93 14.19 -8.99
C SER A 57 -2.30 14.32 -8.28
N LEU A 58 -2.37 14.04 -6.97
CA LEU A 58 -3.58 14.21 -6.18
C LEU A 58 -3.93 15.70 -6.00
N GLU A 59 -2.93 16.54 -5.73
CA GLU A 59 -3.09 18.00 -5.60
C GLU A 59 -3.60 18.65 -6.90
N GLU A 60 -3.05 18.26 -8.05
CA GLU A 60 -3.49 18.71 -9.36
C GLU A 60 -4.95 18.30 -9.68
N ALA A 61 -5.39 17.16 -9.15
CA ALA A 61 -6.77 16.68 -9.24
C ALA A 61 -7.71 17.24 -8.15
N GLY A 62 -7.20 18.04 -7.21
CA GLY A 62 -7.97 18.57 -6.10
C GLY A 62 -8.41 17.51 -5.07
N ILE A 63 -7.71 16.38 -5.01
CA ILE A 63 -7.97 15.27 -4.08
C ILE A 63 -7.16 15.51 -2.81
N ALA A 64 -7.84 15.71 -1.68
CA ALA A 64 -7.19 15.77 -0.37
C ALA A 64 -6.63 14.40 0.02
N TYR A 65 -5.54 14.37 0.78
CA TYR A 65 -4.94 13.11 1.25
C TYR A 65 -4.36 13.26 2.65
N GLU A 66 -4.10 12.14 3.30
CA GLU A 66 -3.32 12.04 4.55
C GLU A 66 -2.13 11.12 4.32
N MET A 67 -1.10 11.25 5.17
CA MET A 67 0.11 10.44 5.06
C MET A 67 0.39 9.68 6.36
N PHE A 68 0.82 8.43 6.23
CA PHE A 68 1.44 7.64 7.27
C PHE A 68 2.78 7.12 6.76
N LEU A 69 3.88 7.62 7.34
CA LEU A 69 5.25 7.40 6.85
C LEU A 69 6.12 6.57 7.80
N ASP A 70 5.53 6.03 8.84
CA ASP A 70 6.26 5.36 9.91
C ASP A 70 6.21 3.83 9.75
N VAL A 71 6.22 3.33 8.50
CA VAL A 71 6.38 1.90 8.23
C VAL A 71 7.86 1.55 8.29
N GLU A 72 8.19 0.59 9.15
CA GLU A 72 9.53 0.01 9.29
C GLU A 72 9.69 -1.28 8.47
N SER A 73 10.93 -1.74 8.31
CA SER A 73 11.18 -3.11 7.87
C SER A 73 10.58 -4.10 8.87
N ASP A 74 9.98 -5.19 8.38
CA ASP A 74 9.32 -6.19 9.22
C ASP A 74 8.24 -5.58 10.15
N PRO A 75 7.22 -4.91 9.59
CA PRO A 75 6.25 -4.14 10.35
C PRO A 75 5.48 -5.01 11.32
N CYS A 76 5.17 -4.45 12.49
CA CYS A 76 4.44 -5.11 13.55
C CYS A 76 2.97 -4.68 13.63
N GLU A 77 2.20 -5.33 14.50
CA GLU A 77 0.80 -4.99 14.74
C GLU A 77 0.60 -3.53 15.13
N THR A 78 1.50 -2.99 15.97
CA THR A 78 1.44 -1.60 16.42
C THR A 78 1.53 -0.61 15.25
N THR A 79 2.30 -0.92 14.22
CA THR A 79 2.38 -0.09 13.00
C THR A 79 1.06 -0.10 12.25
N VAL A 80 0.44 -1.26 12.09
CA VAL A 80 -0.90 -1.38 11.47
C VAL A 80 -1.93 -0.59 12.27
N GLU A 81 -1.94 -0.73 13.61
CA GLU A 81 -2.87 -0.02 14.50
C GLU A 81 -2.73 1.51 14.40
N LYS A 82 -1.49 2.03 14.35
CA LYS A 82 -1.22 3.47 14.19
C LYS A 82 -1.72 3.98 12.83
N ALA A 83 -1.46 3.25 11.77
CA ALA A 83 -1.92 3.60 10.43
C ALA A 83 -3.46 3.58 10.34
N LEU A 84 -4.09 2.55 10.88
CA LEU A 84 -5.55 2.42 10.95
C LEU A 84 -6.20 3.54 11.78
N LYS A 85 -5.60 3.89 12.92
CA LYS A 85 -6.04 5.02 13.74
C LYS A 85 -6.03 6.31 12.93
N ARG A 86 -4.92 6.59 12.23
CA ARG A 86 -4.81 7.77 11.35
C ARG A 86 -5.88 7.76 10.27
N PHE A 87 -6.09 6.64 9.61
CA PHE A 87 -7.13 6.48 8.59
C PHE A 87 -8.52 6.88 9.12
N ARG A 88 -8.90 6.37 10.30
CA ARG A 88 -10.19 6.63 10.93
C ARG A 88 -10.35 8.07 11.41
N GLU A 89 -9.35 8.61 12.13
CA GLU A 89 -9.37 9.97 12.67
C GLU A 89 -9.43 11.03 11.57
N LYS A 90 -8.85 10.75 10.42
CA LYS A 90 -8.81 11.65 9.28
C LYS A 90 -9.94 11.43 8.28
N ASN A 91 -10.83 10.49 8.55
CA ASN A 91 -11.95 10.12 7.67
C ASN A 91 -11.48 9.81 6.25
N CYS A 92 -10.44 9.00 6.12
CA CYS A 92 -9.98 8.53 4.82
C CYS A 92 -10.97 7.49 4.24
N ASP A 93 -11.05 7.39 2.91
CA ASP A 93 -11.98 6.51 2.18
C ASP A 93 -11.28 5.57 1.19
N ALA A 94 -9.96 5.65 1.11
CA ALA A 94 -9.12 4.77 0.30
C ALA A 94 -7.72 4.65 0.93
N VAL A 95 -6.94 3.67 0.47
CA VAL A 95 -5.54 3.49 0.86
C VAL A 95 -4.67 3.45 -0.38
N ILE A 96 -3.52 4.14 -0.35
CA ILE A 96 -2.46 4.03 -1.35
C ILE A 96 -1.21 3.55 -0.64
N GLY A 97 -0.71 2.35 -0.95
CA GLY A 97 0.58 1.87 -0.46
C GLY A 97 1.69 2.15 -1.48
N ILE A 98 2.68 2.97 -1.12
CA ILE A 98 3.82 3.32 -1.99
C ILE A 98 5.11 2.87 -1.32
N GLY A 99 5.71 1.77 -1.80
CA GLY A 99 6.91 1.24 -1.15
C GLY A 99 7.23 -0.20 -1.50
N GLY A 100 8.02 -0.84 -0.66
CA GLY A 100 8.33 -2.27 -0.73
C GLY A 100 7.24 -3.15 -0.13
N GLY A 101 7.54 -4.45 0.00
CA GLY A 101 6.62 -5.44 0.56
C GLY A 101 6.04 -5.05 1.91
N SER A 102 6.87 -4.57 2.85
CA SER A 102 6.45 -4.12 4.19
C SER A 102 5.38 -3.04 4.15
N VAL A 103 5.58 -2.02 3.31
CA VAL A 103 4.61 -0.93 3.12
C VAL A 103 3.30 -1.45 2.54
N MET A 104 3.40 -2.30 1.51
CA MET A 104 2.22 -2.87 0.85
C MET A 104 1.42 -3.77 1.80
N ASP A 105 2.10 -4.53 2.65
CA ASP A 105 1.46 -5.42 3.63
C ASP A 105 0.74 -4.62 4.73
N VAL A 106 1.32 -3.52 5.23
CA VAL A 106 0.63 -2.60 6.15
C VAL A 106 -0.59 -1.98 5.47
N ALA A 107 -0.46 -1.49 4.23
CA ALA A 107 -1.58 -0.90 3.48
C ALA A 107 -2.75 -1.87 3.30
N LYS A 108 -2.47 -3.14 2.99
CA LYS A 108 -3.45 -4.23 2.90
C LYS A 108 -4.16 -4.47 4.23
N CYS A 109 -3.41 -4.52 5.34
CA CYS A 109 -3.98 -4.71 6.67
C CYS A 109 -4.89 -3.54 7.07
N VAL A 110 -4.46 -2.30 6.82
CA VAL A 110 -5.28 -1.09 7.07
C VAL A 110 -6.57 -1.16 6.27
N ARG A 111 -6.51 -1.41 4.96
CA ARG A 111 -7.68 -1.59 4.11
C ARG A 111 -8.70 -2.55 4.71
N MET A 112 -8.23 -3.70 5.18
CA MET A 112 -9.12 -4.74 5.70
C MET A 112 -9.75 -4.35 7.04
N LEU A 113 -8.96 -3.83 7.96
CA LEU A 113 -9.43 -3.48 9.31
C LEU A 113 -10.32 -2.22 9.35
N CYS A 114 -10.42 -1.45 8.26
CA CYS A 114 -11.39 -0.35 8.15
C CYS A 114 -12.84 -0.84 8.27
N LYS A 115 -13.14 -2.03 7.72
CA LYS A 115 -14.49 -2.61 7.61
C LYS A 115 -14.67 -3.89 8.42
N ASN A 116 -13.63 -4.37 9.09
CA ASN A 116 -13.68 -5.60 9.88
C ASN A 116 -13.19 -5.31 11.29
N GLU A 117 -13.93 -5.80 12.28
CA GLU A 117 -13.62 -5.56 13.70
C GLU A 117 -12.57 -6.52 14.23
N GLY A 118 -11.78 -6.05 15.19
CA GLY A 118 -10.76 -6.83 15.88
C GLY A 118 -9.35 -6.38 15.54
N ARG A 119 -8.39 -7.20 15.91
CA ARG A 119 -6.96 -6.99 15.70
C ARG A 119 -6.49 -7.78 14.50
N ILE A 120 -5.37 -7.39 13.90
CA ILE A 120 -4.89 -8.08 12.70
C ILE A 120 -4.57 -9.56 12.96
N PHE A 121 -4.07 -9.90 14.14
CA PHE A 121 -3.77 -11.29 14.50
C PHE A 121 -4.99 -12.15 14.82
N ASP A 122 -6.17 -11.56 15.00
CA ASP A 122 -7.41 -12.34 15.02
C ASP A 122 -7.65 -13.06 13.68
N TYR A 123 -7.03 -12.57 12.60
CA TYR A 123 -7.14 -13.07 11.23
C TYR A 123 -5.90 -13.86 10.77
N ASP A 124 -5.02 -14.23 11.70
CA ASP A 124 -3.82 -15.01 11.39
C ASP A 124 -4.17 -16.42 10.94
N ASN A 125 -3.87 -16.71 9.69
CA ASN A 125 -4.14 -17.99 9.06
C ASN A 125 -3.11 -19.09 9.42
N SER A 126 -1.98 -18.71 10.04
CA SER A 126 -0.98 -19.67 10.52
C SER A 126 -1.38 -20.31 11.85
N SER A 127 -2.41 -19.78 12.52
CA SER A 127 -2.97 -20.30 13.77
C SER A 127 -4.29 -21.01 13.53
N ALA A 128 -4.51 -22.16 14.18
CA ALA A 128 -5.79 -22.86 14.14
C ALA A 128 -6.88 -21.99 14.79
N GLY A 129 -7.90 -21.59 14.03
CA GLY A 129 -9.04 -20.82 14.50
C GLY A 129 -9.02 -19.33 14.24
N GLY A 130 -8.16 -18.83 13.34
CA GLY A 130 -8.18 -17.45 12.90
C GLY A 130 -9.55 -17.04 12.32
N LYS A 131 -9.99 -15.81 12.62
CA LYS A 131 -11.21 -15.24 12.05
C LYS A 131 -11.09 -15.12 10.53
N LYS A 132 -12.22 -15.12 9.85
CA LYS A 132 -12.30 -14.77 8.42
C LYS A 132 -12.83 -13.35 8.28
N PHE A 133 -12.28 -12.60 7.35
CA PHE A 133 -12.82 -11.29 6.98
C PHE A 133 -14.24 -11.47 6.43
N GLN A 134 -15.17 -10.67 6.92
CA GLN A 134 -16.58 -10.71 6.54
C GLN A 134 -16.92 -9.64 5.49
N ASN A 135 -16.17 -8.53 5.52
CA ASN A 135 -16.41 -7.39 4.67
C ASN A 135 -15.20 -7.14 3.75
N HIS A 136 -15.50 -6.78 2.51
CA HIS A 136 -14.51 -6.21 1.61
C HIS A 136 -13.99 -4.90 2.20
N GLY A 137 -12.68 -4.71 2.22
CA GLY A 137 -12.07 -3.49 2.74
C GLY A 137 -12.32 -2.25 1.89
N GLU A 138 -11.66 -1.15 2.24
CA GLU A 138 -11.70 0.06 1.41
C GLU A 138 -10.88 -0.09 0.13
N PHE A 139 -11.08 0.82 -0.83
CA PHE A 139 -10.35 0.82 -2.10
C PHE A 139 -8.83 0.93 -1.86
N LEU A 140 -8.06 0.07 -2.53
CA LEU A 140 -6.62 -0.04 -2.34
C LEU A 140 -5.88 0.06 -3.66
N ILE A 141 -4.95 1.02 -3.72
CA ILE A 141 -3.95 1.12 -4.79
C ILE A 141 -2.58 0.74 -4.20
N LEU A 142 -1.85 -0.13 -4.87
CA LEU A 142 -0.46 -0.47 -4.52
C LEU A 142 0.50 -0.03 -5.62
N VAL A 143 1.55 0.66 -5.20
CA VAL A 143 2.61 1.22 -6.06
C VAL A 143 3.95 0.69 -5.57
N PRO A 144 4.43 -0.47 -6.06
CA PRO A 144 5.68 -1.05 -5.64
C PRO A 144 6.87 -0.19 -6.11
N THR A 145 7.84 -0.02 -5.20
CA THR A 145 9.12 0.66 -5.48
C THR A 145 10.30 -0.31 -5.51
N THR A 146 10.07 -1.56 -5.14
CA THR A 146 11.04 -2.65 -5.19
C THR A 146 10.54 -3.79 -6.06
N ALA A 147 11.42 -4.39 -6.85
CA ALA A 147 11.10 -5.55 -7.65
C ALA A 147 11.25 -6.85 -6.83
N GLY A 148 10.41 -7.85 -7.10
CA GLY A 148 10.58 -9.23 -6.62
C GLY A 148 9.65 -9.64 -5.48
N THR A 149 9.00 -8.73 -4.76
CA THR A 149 8.11 -9.11 -3.64
C THR A 149 6.79 -9.70 -4.09
N GLY A 150 6.23 -9.20 -5.19
CA GLY A 150 4.89 -9.60 -5.70
C GLY A 150 3.75 -9.24 -4.75
N SER A 151 4.01 -8.44 -3.70
CA SER A 151 2.98 -8.12 -2.71
C SER A 151 1.82 -7.34 -3.31
N GLU A 152 2.04 -6.58 -4.38
CA GLU A 152 1.01 -5.83 -5.11
C GLU A 152 -0.08 -6.72 -5.73
N ALA A 153 0.25 -7.99 -6.01
CA ALA A 153 -0.68 -8.93 -6.64
C ALA A 153 -1.05 -10.13 -5.74
N SER A 154 -0.46 -10.23 -4.55
CA SER A 154 -0.68 -11.37 -3.66
C SER A 154 -1.91 -11.20 -2.77
N SER A 155 -2.52 -12.33 -2.40
CA SER A 155 -3.67 -12.41 -1.50
C SER A 155 -3.29 -12.57 -0.02
N TYR A 156 -2.08 -12.17 0.36
CA TYR A 156 -1.61 -12.24 1.74
C TYR A 156 -0.76 -11.02 2.13
N ALA A 157 -0.65 -10.78 3.43
CA ALA A 157 0.25 -9.82 4.06
C ALA A 157 0.99 -10.50 5.19
N VAL A 158 2.23 -10.09 5.45
CA VAL A 158 3.08 -10.64 6.51
C VAL A 158 3.35 -9.54 7.54
N ILE A 159 2.93 -9.80 8.79
CA ILE A 159 3.09 -8.85 9.91
C ILE A 159 3.81 -9.57 11.05
N THR A 160 4.76 -8.90 11.68
CA THR A 160 5.52 -9.45 12.81
C THR A 160 4.68 -9.43 14.09
N ASN A 161 4.49 -10.60 14.68
CA ASN A 161 3.93 -10.75 16.02
C ASN A 161 5.07 -10.70 17.04
N GLU A 162 5.30 -9.51 17.59
CA GLU A 162 6.39 -9.30 18.56
C GLU A 162 6.21 -10.11 19.84
N LYS A 163 4.95 -10.40 20.25
CA LYS A 163 4.66 -11.17 21.46
C LYS A 163 5.04 -12.65 21.32
N GLU A 164 4.86 -13.17 20.12
CA GLU A 164 5.15 -14.58 19.80
C GLU A 164 6.51 -14.76 19.14
N GLY A 165 7.21 -13.66 18.80
CA GLY A 165 8.52 -13.69 18.12
C GLY A 165 8.48 -14.32 16.72
N ARG A 166 7.35 -14.25 16.02
CA ARG A 166 7.18 -14.84 14.68
C ARG A 166 6.49 -13.92 13.69
N LYS A 167 6.65 -14.21 12.42
CA LYS A 167 5.86 -13.58 11.36
C LYS A 167 4.53 -14.31 11.22
N ALA A 168 3.44 -13.54 11.24
CA ALA A 168 2.09 -14.01 11.00
C ALA A 168 1.68 -13.73 9.55
N THR A 169 0.98 -14.66 8.94
CA THR A 169 0.48 -14.52 7.56
C THR A 169 -1.03 -14.31 7.58
N ILE A 170 -1.45 -13.15 7.11
CA ILE A 170 -2.85 -12.78 6.96
C ILE A 170 -3.23 -13.04 5.50
N SER A 171 -4.15 -13.95 5.26
CA SER A 171 -4.54 -14.34 3.91
C SER A 171 -6.04 -14.25 3.69
N SER A 172 -6.43 -13.61 2.58
CA SER A 172 -7.82 -13.50 2.14
C SER A 172 -7.88 -13.03 0.68
N ASN A 173 -8.86 -13.49 -0.08
CA ASN A 173 -9.13 -12.91 -1.41
C ASN A 173 -9.50 -11.43 -1.34
N TYR A 174 -10.02 -10.96 -0.21
CA TYR A 174 -10.36 -9.55 0.01
C TYR A 174 -9.15 -8.64 0.23
N ILE A 175 -7.97 -9.20 0.52
CA ILE A 175 -6.75 -8.43 0.77
C ILE A 175 -6.01 -8.00 -0.51
N VAL A 176 -6.38 -8.61 -1.65
CA VAL A 176 -5.83 -8.24 -2.96
C VAL A 176 -6.17 -6.79 -3.29
N ALA A 177 -5.22 -6.04 -3.82
CA ALA A 177 -5.46 -4.66 -4.22
C ALA A 177 -6.52 -4.56 -5.32
N ASP A 178 -7.20 -3.41 -5.41
CA ASP A 178 -8.07 -3.10 -6.53
C ASP A 178 -7.24 -2.67 -7.75
N VAL A 179 -6.14 -1.94 -7.49
CA VAL A 179 -5.22 -1.46 -8.53
C VAL A 179 -3.76 -1.68 -8.09
N ALA A 180 -2.95 -2.24 -8.98
CA ALA A 180 -1.50 -2.27 -8.88
C ALA A 180 -0.91 -1.39 -9.97
N ILE A 181 -0.03 -0.45 -9.61
CA ILE A 181 0.60 0.46 -10.57
C ILE A 181 2.10 0.18 -10.61
N LEU A 182 2.55 -0.46 -11.67
CA LEU A 182 3.93 -0.86 -11.90
C LEU A 182 4.65 0.20 -12.72
N ASP A 183 5.30 1.13 -12.03
CA ASP A 183 6.09 2.19 -12.65
C ASP A 183 7.59 1.85 -12.55
N PRO A 184 8.24 1.45 -13.66
CA PRO A 184 9.64 1.00 -13.62
C PRO A 184 10.61 2.11 -13.22
N GLU A 185 10.23 3.39 -13.35
CA GLU A 185 11.10 4.49 -12.96
C GLU A 185 11.26 4.59 -11.44
N LEU A 186 10.26 4.16 -10.65
CA LEU A 186 10.34 4.21 -9.20
C LEU A 186 11.41 3.26 -8.66
N THR A 187 11.59 2.09 -9.25
CA THR A 187 12.62 1.13 -8.85
C THR A 187 14.03 1.63 -9.16
N VAL A 188 14.19 2.35 -10.28
CA VAL A 188 15.46 2.98 -10.65
C VAL A 188 15.77 4.18 -9.74
N LEU A 189 14.78 5.03 -9.49
CA LEU A 189 14.92 6.20 -8.61
C LEU A 189 15.32 5.80 -7.20
N LEU A 190 14.70 4.76 -6.62
CA LEU A 190 15.04 4.25 -5.31
C LEU A 190 16.50 3.79 -5.26
N LYS A 191 16.94 2.97 -6.24
CA LYS A 191 18.30 2.45 -6.30
C LYS A 191 19.36 3.56 -6.46
N SER A 192 19.09 4.56 -7.29
CA SER A 192 20.03 5.66 -7.54
C SER A 192 20.16 6.62 -6.35
N ARG A 193 19.06 6.89 -5.65
CA ARG A 193 19.02 7.82 -4.51
C ARG A 193 19.44 7.18 -3.19
N ALA A 194 19.10 5.92 -2.94
CA ALA A 194 19.60 5.18 -1.79
C ALA A 194 21.12 4.99 -1.81
N SER A 195 21.73 5.00 -3.01
CA SER A 195 23.19 4.95 -3.14
C SER A 195 23.88 6.29 -2.79
N CYS A 196 23.17 7.41 -2.81
CA CYS A 196 23.71 8.72 -2.40
C CYS A 196 23.78 8.88 -0.89
N ASP A 197 22.90 8.24 -0.12
CA ASP A 197 22.88 8.32 1.34
C ASP A 197 23.95 7.44 2.03
N ILE A 198 24.66 6.59 1.26
CA ILE A 198 25.73 5.71 1.78
C ILE A 198 27.12 6.37 1.67
N ILE A 199 27.23 7.53 1.05
CA ILE A 199 28.53 8.23 0.77
C ILE A 199 28.68 9.49 1.65
N THR A 200 27.90 9.67 2.65
CA THR A 200 28.10 10.67 3.73
C THR A 200 28.16 9.91 5.06
#